data_f5edd0b54070b127c2d4b72b92add94e
#
_entry.id   f5edd0b54070b127c2d4b72b92add94e
#
_cell.length_a   1.000
_cell.length_b   1.000
_cell.length_c   1.000
_cell.angle_alpha   90.00
_cell.angle_beta   90.00
_cell.angle_gamma   90.00
#
_symmetry.space_group_name_H-M   'P 1'
#
loop_
_entity.id
_entity.type
_entity.pdbx_description
1 polymer ?
#
loop_
_entity_poly.entity_id
_entity_poly.type
_entity_poly.pdbx_seq_one_letter_code
_entity_poly.pdbx_strand_id
1 'polypeptide(L)'
;DCIHLENIRIQKEYKNVFRASWAISILFEECYGLQITEDEIGYIVLYIQAAIERKKHQYRTVMVSNFNMGHIQLVKEKIKKSVPEIDEIKFVSIHDFKMMDYEDYDIIISTEDRKEKDKRIVVIPNILNETGISILRTYLDNMNSTMIENATPFSPECFLLFSPEFIFTDLEVKTKEECLKIMSQALEEKHVVTEEFYDSVMDRESKTTTTIGNGVSLPHGSPTAVNESKVGIAILKNPIMWDNEQVQVVFLLAFRLSTRDEISRIQMFYKEYVTLI
;
A
#
# COMPACT_ATOMS: atom_id res chain seq x y z
N ASP A 1 -13.78 -26.03 15.15
CA ASP A 1 -13.49 -25.13 14.74
C ASP A 1 -14.08 -23.91 14.01
N CYS A 2 -14.79 -23.11 14.79
CA CYS A 2 -15.36 -21.84 14.32
C CYS A 2 -14.26 -20.81 13.94
N ILE A 3 -13.17 -20.77 14.68
CA ILE A 3 -12.03 -19.85 14.50
C ILE A 3 -11.32 -20.12 13.17
N HIS A 4 -11.13 -21.36 12.79
CA HIS A 4 -10.48 -21.73 11.52
C HIS A 4 -11.31 -21.31 10.29
N LEU A 5 -12.64 -21.39 10.36
CA LEU A 5 -13.54 -20.92 9.30
C LEU A 5 -13.55 -19.40 9.18
N GLU A 6 -13.40 -18.70 10.30
CA GLU A 6 -13.30 -17.24 10.34
C GLU A 6 -11.98 -16.74 9.75
N ASN A 7 -10.87 -17.43 10.02
CA ASN A 7 -9.57 -17.13 9.41
C ASN A 7 -9.53 -17.32 7.90
N ILE A 8 -10.13 -18.38 7.36
CA ILE A 8 -10.25 -18.59 5.90
C ILE A 8 -11.03 -17.42 5.26
N ARG A 9 -11.99 -16.86 5.97
CA ARG A 9 -12.77 -15.72 5.52
C ARG A 9 -11.95 -14.43 5.54
N ILE A 10 -11.19 -14.19 6.60
CA ILE A 10 -10.26 -13.05 6.75
C ILE A 10 -9.18 -13.11 5.67
N GLN A 11 -8.59 -14.26 5.41
CA GLN A 11 -7.60 -14.46 4.35
C GLN A 11 -8.14 -14.10 2.95
N LYS A 12 -9.40 -14.44 2.67
CA LYS A 12 -10.02 -14.14 1.38
C LYS A 12 -10.43 -12.67 1.25
N GLU A 13 -10.93 -12.07 2.32
CA GLU A 13 -11.47 -10.71 2.33
C GLU A 13 -10.35 -9.66 2.41
N TYR A 14 -9.30 -9.93 3.22
CA TYR A 14 -8.17 -9.03 3.45
C TYR A 14 -6.84 -9.63 2.98
N LYS A 15 -6.83 -10.22 1.79
CA LYS A 15 -5.75 -11.02 1.23
C LYS A 15 -4.37 -10.33 1.31
N ASN A 16 -4.30 -9.07 0.94
CA ASN A 16 -3.04 -8.31 0.93
C ASN A 16 -2.53 -8.02 2.34
N VAL A 17 -3.43 -7.60 3.25
CA VAL A 17 -3.07 -7.35 4.65
C VAL A 17 -2.66 -8.64 5.35
N PHE A 18 -3.34 -9.77 5.06
CA PHE A 18 -3.01 -11.07 5.61
C PHE A 18 -1.59 -11.49 5.21
N ARG A 19 -1.24 -11.36 3.94
CA ARG A 19 0.09 -11.71 3.42
C ARG A 19 1.19 -10.82 3.98
N ALA A 20 0.93 -9.50 4.06
CA ALA A 20 1.86 -8.58 4.70
C ALA A 20 2.07 -8.92 6.18
N SER A 21 1.00 -9.27 6.90
CA SER A 21 1.08 -9.70 8.30
C SER A 21 1.83 -11.02 8.46
N TRP A 22 1.67 -11.94 7.52
CA TRP A 22 2.43 -13.19 7.49
C TRP A 22 3.93 -12.93 7.31
N ALA A 23 4.33 -12.06 6.40
CA ALA A 23 5.74 -11.67 6.22
C ALA A 23 6.32 -11.04 7.50
N ILE A 24 5.53 -10.23 8.22
CA ILE A 24 5.93 -9.65 9.51
C ILE A 24 6.09 -10.72 10.59
N SER A 25 5.25 -11.77 10.59
CA SER A 25 5.32 -12.85 11.61
C SER A 25 6.64 -13.61 11.54
N ILE A 26 7.22 -13.76 10.35
CA ILE A 26 8.52 -14.41 10.16
C ILE A 26 9.63 -13.57 10.78
N LEU A 27 9.60 -12.25 10.60
CA LEU A 27 10.53 -11.37 11.29
C LEU A 27 10.40 -11.45 12.81
N PHE A 28 9.18 -11.60 13.31
CA PHE A 28 8.92 -11.77 14.74
C PHE A 28 9.50 -13.09 15.27
N GLU A 29 9.35 -14.18 14.54
CA GLU A 29 9.92 -15.48 14.89
C GLU A 29 11.44 -15.39 14.94
N GLU A 30 12.07 -14.79 13.94
CA GLU A 30 13.52 -14.68 13.85
C GLU A 30 14.13 -13.69 14.85
N CYS A 31 13.44 -12.57 15.12
CA CYS A 31 13.94 -11.55 16.07
C CYS A 31 13.72 -11.93 17.53
N TYR A 32 12.65 -12.66 17.84
CA TYR A 32 12.21 -12.90 19.21
C TYR A 32 12.08 -14.39 19.58
N GLY A 33 12.25 -15.30 18.61
CA GLY A 33 12.06 -16.73 18.81
C GLY A 33 10.62 -17.13 19.12
N LEU A 34 9.65 -16.28 18.78
CA LEU A 34 8.23 -16.47 19.04
C LEU A 34 7.54 -16.91 17.76
N GLN A 35 6.98 -18.12 17.77
CA GLN A 35 6.13 -18.58 16.66
C GLN A 35 4.74 -17.98 16.80
N ILE A 36 4.33 -17.22 15.78
CA ILE A 36 2.97 -16.67 15.67
C ILE A 36 2.15 -17.66 14.84
N THR A 37 1.07 -18.15 15.39
CA THR A 37 0.17 -19.07 14.69
C THR A 37 -0.65 -18.34 13.62
N GLU A 38 -1.18 -19.11 12.66
CA GLU A 38 -2.05 -18.56 11.59
C GLU A 38 -3.29 -17.85 12.17
N ASP A 39 -3.83 -18.34 13.28
CA ASP A 39 -4.96 -17.75 13.98
C ASP A 39 -4.58 -16.38 14.60
N GLU A 40 -3.40 -16.26 15.18
CA GLU A 40 -2.89 -15.01 15.73
C GLU A 40 -2.62 -13.98 14.63
N ILE A 41 -2.13 -14.43 13.46
CA ILE A 41 -1.98 -13.57 12.28
C ILE A 41 -3.35 -13.04 11.84
N GLY A 42 -4.39 -13.87 11.83
CA GLY A 42 -5.75 -13.44 11.53
C GLY A 42 -6.22 -12.28 12.43
N TYR A 43 -5.94 -12.32 13.72
CA TYR A 43 -6.23 -11.20 14.63
C TYR A 43 -5.39 -9.96 14.31
N ILE A 44 -4.11 -10.12 14.02
CA ILE A 44 -3.23 -9.00 13.63
C ILE A 44 -3.78 -8.31 12.36
N VAL A 45 -4.22 -9.09 11.38
CA VAL A 45 -4.84 -8.59 10.15
C VAL A 45 -6.07 -7.72 10.45
N LEU A 46 -6.96 -8.19 11.32
CA LEU A 46 -8.14 -7.41 11.70
C LEU A 46 -7.77 -6.08 12.38
N TYR A 47 -6.76 -6.07 13.24
CA TYR A 47 -6.27 -4.83 13.87
C TYR A 47 -5.65 -3.87 12.85
N ILE A 48 -4.84 -4.39 11.91
CA ILE A 48 -4.23 -3.59 10.84
C ILE A 48 -5.33 -3.06 9.92
N GLN A 49 -6.28 -3.90 9.51
CA GLN A 49 -7.37 -3.47 8.65
C GLN A 49 -8.24 -2.41 9.33
N ALA A 50 -8.57 -2.59 10.61
CA ALA A 50 -9.28 -1.58 11.38
C ALA A 50 -8.49 -0.27 11.54
N ALA A 51 -7.17 -0.31 11.55
CA ALA A 51 -6.33 0.88 11.55
C ALA A 51 -6.29 1.57 10.18
N ILE A 52 -6.26 0.80 9.09
CA ILE A 52 -6.36 1.30 7.71
C ILE A 52 -7.71 1.98 7.50
N GLU A 53 -8.81 1.33 7.91
CA GLU A 53 -10.15 1.92 7.83
C GLU A 53 -10.29 3.22 8.64
N ARG A 54 -9.66 3.29 9.82
CA ARG A 54 -9.61 4.53 10.63
C ARG A 54 -8.74 5.61 10.00
N LYS A 55 -7.72 5.25 9.22
CA LYS A 55 -6.82 6.17 8.50
C LYS A 55 -7.34 6.61 7.14
N LYS A 56 -8.49 6.12 6.68
CA LYS A 56 -9.13 6.72 5.50
C LYS A 56 -9.21 8.21 5.73
N HIS A 57 -8.49 8.95 4.90
CA HIS A 57 -8.33 10.40 5.05
C HIS A 57 -9.72 11.03 4.98
N GLN A 58 -10.18 11.57 6.10
CA GLN A 58 -11.43 12.31 6.14
C GLN A 58 -11.14 13.72 5.65
N TYR A 59 -11.57 14.02 4.43
CA TYR A 59 -11.39 15.34 3.85
C TYR A 59 -12.34 16.35 4.49
N ARG A 60 -11.80 17.42 5.04
CA ARG A 60 -12.58 18.59 5.46
C ARG A 60 -13.08 19.31 4.22
N THR A 61 -14.36 19.27 4.01
CA THR A 61 -14.98 19.73 2.77
C THR A 61 -15.92 20.91 3.01
N VAL A 62 -15.83 21.92 2.18
CA VAL A 62 -16.81 22.99 2.10
C VAL A 62 -17.54 22.94 0.77
N MET A 63 -18.86 23.04 0.79
CA MET A 63 -19.68 23.13 -0.41
C MET A 63 -20.28 24.51 -0.55
N VAL A 64 -19.94 25.15 -1.65
CA VAL A 64 -20.40 26.50 -2.00
C VAL A 64 -21.57 26.40 -2.95
N SER A 65 -22.75 26.73 -2.49
CA SER A 65 -23.99 26.65 -3.27
C SER A 65 -25.07 27.54 -2.70
N ASN A 66 -26.07 27.82 -3.52
CA ASN A 66 -27.30 28.48 -3.10
C ASN A 66 -28.46 27.50 -2.86
N PHE A 67 -28.13 26.29 -2.40
CA PHE A 67 -29.13 25.23 -2.12
C PHE A 67 -30.00 25.59 -0.91
N ASN A 68 -31.28 25.24 -1.01
CA ASN A 68 -32.16 25.25 0.15
C ASN A 68 -31.88 24.05 1.07
N MET A 69 -32.44 24.08 2.28
CA MET A 69 -32.20 23.04 3.31
C MET A 69 -32.52 21.61 2.84
N GLY A 70 -33.56 21.44 2.02
CA GLY A 70 -33.93 20.13 1.48
C GLY A 70 -32.88 19.57 0.50
N HIS A 71 -32.34 20.41 -0.36
CA HIS A 71 -31.25 20.02 -1.26
C HIS A 71 -29.95 19.71 -0.48
N ILE A 72 -29.64 20.52 0.54
CA ILE A 72 -28.47 20.28 1.40
C ILE A 72 -28.52 18.89 2.04
N GLN A 73 -29.67 18.50 2.60
CA GLN A 73 -29.81 17.20 3.22
C GLN A 73 -29.66 16.05 2.21
N LEU A 74 -30.26 16.16 1.03
CA LEU A 74 -30.11 15.16 -0.03
C LEU A 74 -28.65 15.01 -0.49
N VAL A 75 -27.96 16.13 -0.65
CA VAL A 75 -26.53 16.12 -1.05
C VAL A 75 -25.68 15.46 0.03
N LYS A 76 -25.89 15.79 1.30
CA LYS A 76 -25.19 15.15 2.43
C LYS A 76 -25.33 13.63 2.40
N GLU A 77 -26.57 13.15 2.34
CA GLU A 77 -26.85 11.71 2.32
C GLU A 77 -26.24 11.02 1.10
N LYS A 78 -26.31 11.65 -0.07
CA LYS A 78 -25.75 11.08 -1.29
C LYS A 78 -24.23 11.02 -1.24
N ILE A 79 -23.56 12.10 -0.82
CA ILE A 79 -22.09 12.11 -0.69
C ILE A 79 -21.67 11.09 0.36
N LYS A 80 -22.26 11.08 1.56
CA LYS A 80 -21.95 10.14 2.63
C LYS A 80 -22.03 8.68 2.18
N LYS A 81 -23.03 8.35 1.35
CA LYS A 81 -23.20 7.00 0.80
C LYS A 81 -22.22 6.68 -0.32
N SER A 82 -21.86 7.65 -1.15
CA SER A 82 -21.10 7.44 -2.39
C SER A 82 -19.61 7.73 -2.25
N VAL A 83 -19.23 8.58 -1.29
CA VAL A 83 -17.84 9.05 -1.07
C VAL A 83 -17.59 9.10 0.43
N PRO A 84 -17.38 7.93 1.07
CA PRO A 84 -17.23 7.83 2.53
C PRO A 84 -15.98 8.53 3.08
N GLU A 85 -15.04 8.92 2.21
CA GLU A 85 -13.87 9.72 2.54
C GLU A 85 -14.23 11.16 2.94
N ILE A 86 -15.46 11.62 2.65
CA ILE A 86 -16.00 12.91 3.04
C ILE A 86 -17.07 12.68 4.11
N ASP A 87 -16.69 12.82 5.38
CA ASP A 87 -17.63 12.61 6.50
C ASP A 87 -18.42 13.88 6.84
N GLU A 88 -17.76 15.04 6.85
CA GLU A 88 -18.38 16.31 7.19
C GLU A 88 -18.26 17.33 6.07
N ILE A 89 -19.40 17.91 5.67
CA ILE A 89 -19.47 18.97 4.66
C ILE A 89 -20.09 20.20 5.28
N LYS A 90 -19.35 21.29 5.28
CA LYS A 90 -19.87 22.61 5.61
C LYS A 90 -20.51 23.23 4.37
N PHE A 91 -21.77 23.64 4.46
CA PHE A 91 -22.46 24.35 3.38
C PHE A 91 -22.39 25.84 3.64
N VAL A 92 -22.01 26.58 2.62
CA VAL A 92 -21.91 28.05 2.66
C VAL A 92 -22.53 28.66 1.40
N SER A 93 -23.12 29.85 1.53
CA SER A 93 -23.57 30.59 0.37
C SER A 93 -22.39 31.14 -0.44
N ILE A 94 -22.62 31.48 -1.70
CA ILE A 94 -21.60 32.13 -2.55
C ILE A 94 -21.11 33.45 -1.94
N HIS A 95 -22.00 34.16 -1.25
CA HIS A 95 -21.66 35.42 -0.59
C HIS A 95 -20.76 35.18 0.63
N ASP A 96 -21.16 34.28 1.50
CA ASP A 96 -20.43 33.98 2.76
C ASP A 96 -19.05 33.38 2.48
N PHE A 97 -18.92 32.57 1.42
CA PHE A 97 -17.63 32.00 1.03
C PHE A 97 -16.58 33.06 0.70
N LYS A 98 -16.96 34.20 0.09
CA LYS A 98 -16.02 35.30 -0.21
C LYS A 98 -15.46 35.97 1.03
N MET A 99 -16.15 35.86 2.16
CA MET A 99 -15.77 36.47 3.44
C MET A 99 -15.14 35.46 4.40
N MET A 100 -15.11 34.19 4.02
CA MET A 100 -14.65 33.08 4.86
C MET A 100 -13.18 32.78 4.57
N ASP A 101 -12.42 32.52 5.62
CA ASP A 101 -11.15 31.82 5.50
C ASP A 101 -11.40 30.33 5.24
N TYR A 102 -10.86 29.82 4.13
CA TYR A 102 -11.03 28.43 3.70
C TYR A 102 -9.69 27.68 3.62
N GLU A 103 -8.63 28.20 4.21
CA GLU A 103 -7.32 27.52 4.20
C GLU A 103 -7.34 26.17 4.90
N ASP A 104 -8.21 26.02 5.89
CA ASP A 104 -8.39 24.79 6.65
C ASP A 104 -9.14 23.66 5.92
N TYR A 105 -9.64 23.90 4.71
CA TYR A 105 -10.40 22.92 3.95
C TYR A 105 -9.55 22.26 2.87
N ASP A 106 -9.69 20.95 2.79
CA ASP A 106 -8.98 20.10 1.83
C ASP A 106 -9.64 20.14 0.46
N ILE A 107 -10.99 20.25 0.43
CA ILE A 107 -11.79 20.22 -0.79
C ILE A 107 -12.84 21.35 -0.76
N ILE A 108 -12.98 22.04 -1.88
CA ILE A 108 -14.00 23.08 -2.08
C ILE A 108 -14.88 22.65 -3.26
N ILE A 109 -16.09 22.21 -2.99
CA ILE A 109 -17.05 21.85 -4.03
C ILE A 109 -17.87 23.10 -4.39
N SER A 110 -17.87 23.49 -5.65
CA SER A 110 -18.67 24.61 -6.15
C SER A 110 -19.70 24.14 -7.18
N THR A 111 -20.91 24.61 -7.08
CA THR A 111 -21.97 24.35 -8.10
C THR A 111 -21.88 25.27 -9.30
N GLU A 112 -21.09 26.32 -9.23
CA GLU A 112 -20.91 27.31 -10.28
C GLU A 112 -19.42 27.41 -10.64
N ASP A 113 -19.14 27.74 -11.91
CA ASP A 113 -17.77 27.98 -12.37
C ASP A 113 -17.17 29.19 -11.67
N ARG A 114 -15.95 29.06 -11.21
CA ARG A 114 -15.25 30.08 -10.44
C ARG A 114 -13.99 30.55 -11.17
N LYS A 115 -13.74 31.84 -11.11
CA LYS A 115 -12.55 32.47 -11.70
C LYS A 115 -11.27 32.20 -10.88
N GLU A 116 -11.41 31.74 -9.64
CA GLU A 116 -10.30 31.45 -8.74
C GLU A 116 -9.57 30.17 -9.19
N LYS A 117 -8.26 30.26 -9.38
CA LYS A 117 -7.40 29.13 -9.77
C LYS A 117 -6.85 28.40 -8.53
N ASP A 118 -7.71 27.95 -7.62
CA ASP A 118 -7.31 27.11 -6.51
C ASP A 118 -7.50 25.63 -6.91
N LYS A 119 -6.44 24.82 -6.78
CA LYS A 119 -6.48 23.40 -7.13
C LYS A 119 -7.43 22.58 -6.25
N ARG A 120 -7.82 23.11 -5.09
CA ARG A 120 -8.78 22.48 -4.16
C ARG A 120 -10.23 22.66 -4.61
N ILE A 121 -10.49 23.54 -5.60
CA ILE A 121 -11.84 23.81 -6.10
C ILE A 121 -12.21 22.80 -7.18
N VAL A 122 -13.25 22.03 -6.93
CA VAL A 122 -13.88 21.16 -7.91
C VAL A 122 -15.27 21.68 -8.26
N VAL A 123 -15.50 21.92 -9.55
CA VAL A 123 -16.78 22.43 -10.03
C VAL A 123 -17.71 21.25 -10.37
N ILE A 124 -18.81 21.13 -9.66
CA ILE A 124 -19.82 20.09 -9.86
C ILE A 124 -21.20 20.74 -9.98
N PRO A 125 -21.64 21.05 -11.19
CA PRO A 125 -22.91 21.77 -11.40
C PRO A 125 -24.13 21.02 -10.84
N ASN A 126 -24.09 19.69 -10.85
CA ASN A 126 -25.14 18.87 -10.27
C ASN A 126 -24.56 17.65 -9.54
N ILE A 127 -24.39 17.78 -8.24
CA ILE A 127 -23.86 16.70 -7.37
C ILE A 127 -24.89 15.58 -7.13
N LEU A 128 -26.17 15.81 -7.39
CA LEU A 128 -27.21 14.81 -7.16
C LEU A 128 -27.32 13.75 -8.26
N ASN A 129 -26.68 13.94 -9.41
CA ASN A 129 -26.62 12.91 -10.46
C ASN A 129 -25.35 12.05 -10.34
N GLU A 130 -25.33 10.93 -11.08
CA GLU A 130 -24.18 10.02 -11.09
C GLU A 130 -22.91 10.66 -11.69
N THR A 131 -23.09 11.56 -12.67
CA THR A 131 -21.99 12.30 -13.28
C THR A 131 -21.30 13.19 -12.26
N GLY A 132 -22.06 13.91 -11.41
CA GLY A 132 -21.49 14.75 -10.35
C GLY A 132 -20.71 13.95 -9.32
N ILE A 133 -21.20 12.80 -8.92
CA ILE A 133 -20.47 11.88 -8.03
C ILE A 133 -19.21 11.32 -8.70
N SER A 134 -19.29 10.97 -9.99
CA SER A 134 -18.13 10.50 -10.76
C SER A 134 -17.03 11.57 -10.85
N ILE A 135 -17.39 12.85 -11.10
CA ILE A 135 -16.43 13.96 -11.11
C ILE A 135 -15.73 14.08 -9.74
N LEU A 136 -16.48 13.99 -8.64
CA LEU A 136 -15.92 14.07 -7.29
C LEU A 136 -14.97 12.90 -7.00
N ARG A 137 -15.32 11.68 -7.38
CA ARG A 137 -14.44 10.51 -7.23
C ARG A 137 -13.16 10.65 -8.04
N THR A 138 -13.28 11.00 -9.33
CA THR A 138 -12.10 11.22 -10.18
C THR A 138 -11.19 12.30 -9.61
N TYR A 139 -11.76 13.36 -9.04
CA TYR A 139 -10.97 14.41 -8.39
C TYR A 139 -10.21 13.88 -7.16
N LEU A 140 -10.85 13.08 -6.30
CA LEU A 140 -10.22 12.45 -5.14
C LEU A 140 -9.13 11.45 -5.54
N ASP A 141 -9.38 10.64 -6.56
CA ASP A 141 -8.40 9.70 -7.10
C ASP A 141 -7.15 10.42 -7.61
N ASN A 142 -7.35 11.55 -8.32
CA ASN A 142 -6.26 12.40 -8.77
C ASN A 142 -5.49 13.06 -7.61
N MET A 143 -6.18 13.52 -6.56
CA MET A 143 -5.52 14.04 -5.35
C MET A 143 -4.67 12.97 -4.69
N ASN A 144 -5.19 11.77 -4.53
CA ASN A 144 -4.46 10.65 -3.96
C ASN A 144 -3.24 10.26 -4.82
N SER A 145 -3.41 10.20 -6.14
CA SER A 145 -2.32 9.91 -7.09
C SER A 145 -1.22 10.99 -7.06
N THR A 146 -1.59 12.27 -6.97
CA THR A 146 -0.62 13.38 -6.88
C THR A 146 0.14 13.38 -5.55
N MET A 147 -0.48 12.91 -4.46
CA MET A 147 0.23 12.70 -3.20
C MET A 147 1.26 11.56 -3.31
N ILE A 148 0.97 10.51 -4.08
CA ILE A 148 1.89 9.41 -4.34
C ILE A 148 3.04 9.85 -5.26
N GLU A 149 2.79 10.65 -6.30
CA GLU A 149 3.82 11.14 -7.24
C GLU A 149 4.84 12.09 -6.59
N ASN A 150 4.47 12.80 -5.53
CA ASN A 150 5.37 13.73 -4.82
C ASN A 150 6.03 13.12 -3.57
N ALA A 151 5.65 11.91 -3.17
CA ALA A 151 6.33 11.17 -2.13
C ALA A 151 7.49 10.41 -2.78
N THR A 152 8.73 10.70 -2.38
CA THR A 152 9.81 9.72 -2.58
C THR A 152 9.36 8.46 -1.84
N PRO A 153 9.17 7.33 -2.53
CA PRO A 153 8.52 6.15 -1.94
C PRO A 153 9.30 5.62 -0.74
N PHE A 154 10.58 5.92 -0.66
CA PHE A 154 11.46 5.48 0.41
C PHE A 154 12.27 6.64 0.99
N SER A 155 12.48 6.63 2.30
CA SER A 155 13.36 7.57 3.01
C SER A 155 14.83 7.36 2.60
N PRO A 156 15.70 8.35 2.82
CA PRO A 156 17.13 8.22 2.55
C PRO A 156 17.78 7.00 3.25
N GLU A 157 17.30 6.66 4.43
CA GLU A 157 17.77 5.50 5.20
C GLU A 157 17.42 4.18 4.51
N CYS A 158 16.24 4.09 3.92
CA CYS A 158 15.80 2.92 3.14
C CYS A 158 16.57 2.80 1.82
N PHE A 159 17.03 3.90 1.21
CA PHE A 159 17.83 3.84 -0.02
C PHE A 159 19.12 3.04 0.14
N LEU A 160 19.66 2.90 1.34
CA LEU A 160 20.83 2.04 1.60
C LEU A 160 20.58 0.55 1.34
N LEU A 161 19.31 0.14 1.34
CA LEU A 161 18.91 -1.23 1.00
C LEU A 161 18.92 -1.50 -0.51
N PHE A 162 18.90 -0.47 -1.33
CA PHE A 162 18.82 -0.59 -2.78
C PHE A 162 20.19 -0.29 -3.41
N SER A 163 20.53 -1.07 -4.42
CA SER A 163 21.72 -0.84 -5.24
C SER A 163 21.37 -1.12 -6.70
N PRO A 164 21.78 -0.27 -7.65
CA PRO A 164 21.44 -0.43 -9.08
C PRO A 164 21.83 -1.80 -9.65
N GLU A 165 22.85 -2.42 -9.13
CA GLU A 165 23.36 -3.73 -9.54
C GLU A 165 22.42 -4.89 -9.21
N PHE A 166 21.44 -4.68 -8.32
CA PHE A 166 20.40 -5.66 -7.95
C PHE A 166 19.02 -5.29 -8.49
N ILE A 167 18.97 -4.37 -9.46
CA ILE A 167 17.73 -3.96 -10.14
C ILE A 167 17.77 -4.52 -11.57
N PHE A 168 16.90 -5.47 -11.83
CA PHE A 168 16.74 -6.14 -13.11
C PHE A 168 15.51 -5.60 -13.82
N THR A 169 15.70 -4.90 -14.93
CA THR A 169 14.61 -4.45 -15.80
C THR A 169 14.48 -5.37 -17.01
N ASP A 170 13.25 -5.61 -17.43
CA ASP A 170 12.94 -6.48 -18.56
C ASP A 170 13.52 -7.91 -18.45
N LEU A 171 13.56 -8.44 -17.21
CA LEU A 171 14.08 -9.79 -16.96
C LEU A 171 13.19 -10.83 -17.65
N GLU A 172 13.78 -11.63 -18.52
CA GLU A 172 13.08 -12.67 -19.27
C GLU A 172 13.31 -14.02 -18.61
N VAL A 173 12.32 -14.50 -17.88
CA VAL A 173 12.29 -15.78 -17.17
C VAL A 173 10.93 -16.44 -17.35
N LYS A 174 10.87 -17.77 -17.14
CA LYS A 174 9.65 -18.54 -17.30
C LYS A 174 9.07 -19.05 -16.00
N THR A 175 9.91 -19.19 -14.96
CA THR A 175 9.51 -19.74 -13.67
C THR A 175 10.02 -18.89 -12.51
N LYS A 176 9.41 -19.05 -11.34
CA LYS A 176 9.86 -18.39 -10.11
C LYS A 176 11.26 -18.83 -9.69
N GLU A 177 11.55 -20.13 -9.87
CA GLU A 177 12.86 -20.70 -9.53
C GLU A 177 13.98 -20.07 -10.36
N GLU A 178 13.74 -19.90 -11.65
CA GLU A 178 14.68 -19.23 -12.57
C GLU A 178 14.92 -17.77 -12.15
N CYS A 179 13.85 -17.06 -11.86
CA CYS A 179 13.92 -15.66 -11.39
C CYS A 179 14.72 -15.56 -10.08
N LEU A 180 14.34 -16.33 -9.08
CA LEU A 180 14.97 -16.31 -7.76
C LEU A 180 16.43 -16.74 -7.81
N LYS A 181 16.78 -17.69 -8.69
CA LYS A 181 18.16 -18.14 -8.88
C LYS A 181 19.03 -17.02 -9.44
N ILE A 182 18.58 -16.33 -10.50
CA ILE A 182 19.32 -15.21 -11.10
C ILE A 182 19.53 -14.11 -10.07
N MET A 183 18.48 -13.72 -9.35
CA MET A 183 18.57 -12.66 -8.36
C MET A 183 19.48 -13.02 -7.18
N SER A 184 19.39 -14.26 -6.68
CA SER A 184 20.22 -14.74 -5.57
C SER A 184 21.69 -14.84 -5.97
N GLN A 185 21.98 -15.32 -7.17
CA GLN A 185 23.35 -15.38 -7.70
C GLN A 185 24.00 -13.99 -7.79
N ALA A 186 23.26 -12.99 -8.23
CA ALA A 186 23.80 -11.63 -8.28
C ALA A 186 24.15 -11.06 -6.89
N LEU A 187 23.34 -11.38 -5.87
CA LEU A 187 23.64 -11.03 -4.48
C LEU A 187 24.85 -11.79 -3.93
N GLU A 188 24.98 -13.09 -4.28
CA GLU A 188 26.08 -13.96 -3.88
C GLU A 188 27.41 -13.51 -4.51
N GLU A 189 27.43 -13.19 -5.80
CA GLU A 189 28.61 -12.70 -6.54
C GLU A 189 29.20 -11.42 -5.90
N LYS A 190 28.35 -10.63 -5.24
CA LYS A 190 28.73 -9.42 -4.51
C LYS A 190 28.97 -9.66 -3.01
N HIS A 191 28.94 -10.92 -2.58
CA HIS A 191 29.10 -11.31 -1.19
C HIS A 191 28.08 -10.70 -0.22
N VAL A 192 26.93 -10.26 -0.74
CA VAL A 192 25.79 -9.76 0.06
C VAL A 192 25.15 -10.90 0.82
N VAL A 193 25.12 -12.08 0.21
CA VAL A 193 24.59 -13.31 0.80
C VAL A 193 25.58 -14.46 0.66
N THR A 194 25.34 -15.56 1.40
CA THR A 194 26.10 -16.81 1.27
C THR A 194 25.49 -17.73 0.20
N GLU A 195 26.21 -18.78 -0.18
CA GLU A 195 25.73 -19.81 -1.13
C GLU A 195 24.43 -20.50 -0.69
N GLU A 196 24.14 -20.53 0.62
CA GLU A 196 22.93 -21.15 1.18
C GLU A 196 21.69 -20.29 1.02
N PHE A 197 21.83 -19.02 0.61
CA PHE A 197 20.72 -18.06 0.56
C PHE A 197 19.62 -18.50 -0.40
N TYR A 198 19.97 -18.90 -1.63
CA TYR A 198 18.99 -19.35 -2.61
C TYR A 198 18.16 -20.54 -2.08
N ASP A 199 18.82 -21.53 -1.49
CA ASP A 199 18.12 -22.71 -0.95
C ASP A 199 17.20 -22.30 0.21
N SER A 200 17.60 -21.35 1.04
CA SER A 200 16.74 -20.83 2.11
C SER A 200 15.51 -20.07 1.58
N VAL A 201 15.68 -19.32 0.49
CA VAL A 201 14.53 -18.66 -0.21
C VAL A 201 13.57 -19.72 -0.74
N MET A 202 14.09 -20.75 -1.39
CA MET A 202 13.27 -21.84 -1.97
C MET A 202 12.54 -22.66 -0.89
N ASP A 203 13.22 -22.97 0.22
CA ASP A 203 12.60 -23.65 1.37
C ASP A 203 11.45 -22.79 1.94
N ARG A 204 11.67 -21.48 2.06
CA ARG A 204 10.64 -20.55 2.53
C ARG A 204 9.46 -20.48 1.56
N GLU A 205 9.72 -20.36 0.27
CA GLU A 205 8.71 -20.25 -0.78
C GLU A 205 7.87 -21.54 -0.91
N SER A 206 8.47 -22.69 -0.59
CA SER A 206 7.76 -23.99 -0.59
C SER A 206 6.71 -24.13 0.51
N LYS A 207 6.90 -23.43 1.64
CA LYS A 207 5.99 -23.46 2.79
C LYS A 207 4.75 -22.59 2.58
N THR A 208 4.95 -21.40 2.03
CA THR A 208 3.87 -20.44 1.76
C THR A 208 4.32 -19.46 0.68
N THR A 209 3.49 -19.24 -0.31
CA THR A 209 3.78 -18.27 -1.37
C THR A 209 3.98 -16.85 -0.80
N THR A 210 4.95 -16.15 -1.34
CA THR A 210 5.25 -14.76 -0.95
C THR A 210 4.55 -13.72 -1.82
N THR A 211 3.61 -14.11 -2.66
CA THR A 211 2.82 -13.17 -3.46
C THR A 211 1.91 -12.33 -2.55
N ILE A 212 1.86 -11.02 -2.80
CA ILE A 212 1.06 -10.07 -2.01
C ILE A 212 -0.11 -9.47 -2.80
N GLY A 213 -0.36 -9.96 -4.01
CA GLY A 213 -1.37 -9.43 -4.92
C GLY A 213 -0.78 -8.40 -5.90
N ASN A 214 -1.62 -7.84 -6.75
CA ASN A 214 -1.27 -6.79 -7.73
C ASN A 214 -0.05 -7.12 -8.61
N GLY A 215 0.26 -8.40 -8.82
CA GLY A 215 1.41 -8.82 -9.63
C GLY A 215 2.75 -8.70 -8.92
N VAL A 216 2.77 -8.63 -7.59
CA VAL A 216 3.99 -8.43 -6.79
C VAL A 216 4.25 -9.63 -5.88
N SER A 217 5.53 -10.02 -5.73
CA SER A 217 5.98 -10.99 -4.71
C SER A 217 7.15 -10.45 -3.88
N LEU A 218 7.25 -10.91 -2.62
CA LEU A 218 8.30 -10.55 -1.66
C LEU A 218 9.02 -11.80 -1.13
N PRO A 219 9.71 -12.57 -1.97
CA PRO A 219 10.52 -13.69 -1.51
C PRO A 219 11.65 -13.22 -0.60
N HIS A 220 11.98 -14.03 0.39
CA HIS A 220 13.05 -13.74 1.34
C HIS A 220 13.73 -15.02 1.80
N GLY A 221 15.01 -14.91 2.13
CA GLY A 221 15.81 -16.03 2.64
C GLY A 221 16.09 -15.90 4.14
N SER A 222 16.80 -16.89 4.69
CA SER A 222 17.21 -16.86 6.09
C SER A 222 18.19 -15.70 6.38
N PRO A 223 17.97 -14.92 7.45
CA PRO A 223 18.90 -13.86 7.87
C PRO A 223 20.30 -14.37 8.17
N THR A 224 20.45 -15.65 8.55
CA THR A 224 21.75 -16.28 8.80
C THR A 224 22.59 -16.43 7.53
N ALA A 225 21.94 -16.45 6.36
CA ALA A 225 22.57 -16.50 5.06
C ALA A 225 22.86 -15.11 4.46
N VAL A 226 22.64 -14.03 5.23
CA VAL A 226 22.81 -12.64 4.77
C VAL A 226 23.99 -11.97 5.46
N ASN A 227 24.93 -11.45 4.68
CA ASN A 227 26.10 -10.70 5.16
C ASN A 227 25.79 -9.20 5.24
N GLU A 228 25.01 -8.66 4.29
CA GLU A 228 24.61 -7.25 4.22
C GLU A 228 23.14 -7.15 3.78
N SER A 229 22.37 -6.28 4.46
CA SER A 229 20.93 -6.10 4.11
C SER A 229 20.78 -5.39 2.77
N LYS A 230 20.15 -6.07 1.80
CA LYS A 230 19.83 -5.52 0.48
C LYS A 230 18.45 -5.99 0.00
N VAL A 231 17.90 -5.24 -0.94
CA VAL A 231 16.68 -5.57 -1.67
C VAL A 231 17.01 -5.67 -3.15
N GLY A 232 16.83 -6.86 -3.71
CA GLY A 232 16.86 -7.07 -5.15
C GLY A 232 15.48 -6.76 -5.75
N ILE A 233 15.42 -6.12 -6.90
CA ILE A 233 14.18 -5.82 -7.61
C ILE A 233 14.26 -6.42 -9.00
N ALA A 234 13.25 -7.21 -9.39
CA ALA A 234 13.11 -7.65 -10.77
C ALA A 234 11.77 -7.19 -11.33
N ILE A 235 11.81 -6.50 -12.47
CA ILE A 235 10.67 -6.19 -13.31
C ILE A 235 10.72 -7.18 -14.47
N LEU A 236 9.77 -8.10 -14.52
CA LEU A 236 9.73 -9.15 -15.52
C LEU A 236 9.19 -8.60 -16.84
N LYS A 237 9.80 -9.00 -17.95
CA LYS A 237 9.34 -8.64 -19.29
C LYS A 237 7.92 -9.13 -19.55
N ASN A 238 7.61 -10.34 -19.11
CA ASN A 238 6.26 -10.90 -19.14
C ASN A 238 5.92 -11.41 -17.74
N PRO A 239 4.66 -11.25 -17.28
CA PRO A 239 4.23 -11.86 -16.04
C PRO A 239 4.39 -13.38 -16.08
N ILE A 240 4.83 -13.98 -14.97
CA ILE A 240 4.95 -15.43 -14.81
C ILE A 240 3.97 -15.93 -13.76
N MET A 241 3.59 -17.20 -13.86
CA MET A 241 2.80 -17.85 -12.82
C MET A 241 3.69 -18.11 -11.60
N TRP A 242 3.28 -17.53 -10.47
CA TRP A 242 3.90 -17.71 -9.17
C TRP A 242 2.90 -18.44 -8.28
N ASP A 243 2.98 -19.76 -8.29
CA ASP A 243 1.94 -20.64 -7.76
C ASP A 243 0.55 -20.38 -8.40
N ASN A 244 -0.30 -19.64 -7.73
CA ASN A 244 -1.68 -19.37 -8.17
C ASN A 244 -1.94 -17.95 -8.68
N GLU A 245 -0.90 -17.12 -8.78
CA GLU A 245 -1.02 -15.71 -9.17
C GLU A 245 0.00 -15.32 -10.24
N GLN A 246 -0.35 -14.36 -11.09
CA GLN A 246 0.61 -13.78 -12.01
C GLN A 246 1.43 -12.71 -11.29
N VAL A 247 2.76 -12.79 -11.41
CA VAL A 247 3.72 -11.85 -10.84
C VAL A 247 4.53 -11.21 -11.95
N GLN A 248 4.68 -9.89 -11.88
CA GLN A 248 5.49 -9.08 -12.79
C GLN A 248 6.61 -8.35 -12.06
N VAL A 249 6.46 -8.09 -10.76
CA VAL A 249 7.49 -7.41 -9.94
C VAL A 249 7.86 -8.29 -8.76
N VAL A 250 9.16 -8.50 -8.59
CA VAL A 250 9.72 -9.34 -7.51
C VAL A 250 10.65 -8.47 -6.67
N PHE A 251 10.40 -8.42 -5.35
CA PHE A 251 11.31 -7.84 -4.37
C PHE A 251 11.95 -8.97 -3.57
N LEU A 252 13.19 -9.35 -3.91
CA LEU A 252 13.95 -10.35 -3.16
C LEU A 252 14.59 -9.68 -1.95
N LEU A 253 14.15 -10.05 -0.75
CA LEU A 253 14.60 -9.44 0.50
C LEU A 253 15.75 -10.27 1.09
N ALA A 254 16.94 -9.69 1.11
CA ALA A 254 18.09 -10.20 1.85
C ALA A 254 18.29 -9.32 3.07
N PHE A 255 17.76 -9.72 4.23
CA PHE A 255 17.80 -8.93 5.45
C PHE A 255 18.61 -9.62 6.54
N ARG A 256 19.57 -8.88 7.11
CA ARG A 256 20.36 -9.27 8.26
C ARG A 256 19.78 -8.61 9.51
N LEU A 257 19.62 -9.37 10.59
CA LEU A 257 18.96 -8.93 11.82
C LEU A 257 19.93 -8.89 13.01
N SER A 258 21.19 -8.46 12.77
CA SER A 258 22.25 -8.54 13.77
C SER A 258 22.36 -7.31 14.68
N THR A 259 21.93 -6.14 14.21
CA THR A 259 22.03 -4.88 14.96
C THR A 259 20.69 -4.16 15.04
N ARG A 260 20.55 -3.28 16.06
CA ARG A 260 19.33 -2.44 16.20
C ARG A 260 19.10 -1.53 15.01
N ASP A 261 20.18 -1.02 14.40
CA ASP A 261 20.09 -0.11 13.25
C ASP A 261 19.60 -0.85 12.00
N GLU A 262 20.06 -2.09 11.78
CA GLU A 262 19.54 -2.94 10.71
C GLU A 262 18.06 -3.24 10.90
N ILE A 263 17.66 -3.66 12.09
CA ILE A 263 16.26 -3.94 12.42
C ILE A 263 15.40 -2.69 12.23
N SER A 264 15.85 -1.52 12.70
CA SER A 264 15.11 -0.26 12.53
C SER A 264 14.92 0.11 11.06
N ARG A 265 15.95 -0.09 10.22
CA ARG A 265 15.90 0.17 8.78
C ARG A 265 14.93 -0.78 8.06
N ILE A 266 14.94 -2.04 8.45
CA ILE A 266 14.01 -3.04 7.90
C ILE A 266 12.56 -2.73 8.30
N GLN A 267 12.31 -2.34 9.56
CA GLN A 267 10.99 -1.89 10.01
C GLN A 267 10.52 -0.65 9.23
N MET A 268 11.44 0.29 8.95
CA MET A 268 11.14 1.47 8.14
C MET A 268 10.80 1.08 6.70
N PHE A 269 11.57 0.16 6.09
CA PHE A 269 11.29 -0.37 4.77
C PHE A 269 9.87 -0.96 4.70
N TYR A 270 9.48 -1.83 5.62
CA TYR A 270 8.13 -2.41 5.61
C TYR A 270 7.04 -1.36 5.80
N LYS A 271 7.26 -0.38 6.71
CA LYS A 271 6.33 0.71 6.93
C LYS A 271 6.10 1.53 5.65
N GLU A 272 7.16 1.87 4.95
CA GLU A 272 7.12 2.66 3.72
C GLU A 272 6.58 1.82 2.56
N TYR A 273 6.99 0.56 2.46
CA TYR A 273 6.52 -0.39 1.45
C TYR A 273 5.00 -0.60 1.50
N VAL A 274 4.43 -0.78 2.70
CA VAL A 274 2.97 -0.94 2.87
C VAL A 274 2.19 0.32 2.45
N THR A 275 2.81 1.49 2.44
CA THR A 275 2.15 2.72 1.94
C THR A 275 2.15 2.84 0.41
N LEU A 276 2.93 1.99 -0.29
CA LEU A 276 3.04 1.96 -1.76
C LEU A 276 2.09 0.97 -2.43
N ILE A 277 1.60 -0.03 -1.69
CA ILE A 277 0.70 -1.08 -2.17
C ILE A 277 -0.73 -0.75 -1.75
#